data_dab003b87debe61ea737277854da37f2
#
_entry.id   dab003b87debe61ea737277854da37f2
#
_cell.length_a   1.000
_cell.length_b   1.000
_cell.length_c   1.000
_cell.angle_alpha   90.00
_cell.angle_beta   90.00
_cell.angle_gamma   90.00
#
_symmetry.space_group_name_H-M   'P 1'
#
loop_
_entity.id
_entity.type
_entity.pdbx_description
1 polymer ?
#
loop_
_entity_poly.entity_id
_entity_poly.type
_entity_poly.pdbx_seq_one_letter_code
_entity_poly.pdbx_strand_id
1 'polypeptide(L)'
;MQSRCIQQAPELRVPWWIDGEGRSMAPLKLSDLGDGFKVIFCFQHWCPGCHSHGFPTLQKLIKALGDRGFAFAAVQTVFEGAESNTFERLRETQLRYGLNIPFGHDPAIGRASSLMAENPWRSCHRVAWNRFH
;
A
#
# COMPACT_ATOMS: atom_id res chain seq x y z
N MET A 1 14.29 -24.02 -1.33
CA MET A 1 14.27 -23.65 -1.15
C MET A 1 13.61 -22.62 -0.69
N GLN A 2 13.20 -22.12 -0.62
CA GLN A 2 12.58 -21.08 -0.39
C GLN A 2 11.63 -21.05 0.69
N SER A 3 11.72 -21.86 1.64
CA SER A 3 10.84 -21.94 2.79
C SER A 3 10.83 -20.64 3.57
N ARG A 4 11.91 -19.89 3.52
CA ARG A 4 11.96 -18.61 4.20
C ARG A 4 10.93 -17.61 3.67
N CYS A 5 10.43 -17.83 2.46
CA CYS A 5 9.41 -16.97 1.86
C CYS A 5 8.00 -17.42 2.18
N ILE A 6 7.84 -18.48 2.95
CA ILE A 6 6.54 -19.03 3.31
C ILE A 6 6.13 -18.60 4.72
N GLN A 7 6.95 -17.82 5.39
CA GLN A 7 6.59 -17.34 6.70
C GLN A 7 5.45 -16.32 6.59
N GLN A 8 4.71 -16.18 7.66
CA GLN A 8 3.59 -15.25 7.70
C GLN A 8 4.07 -13.80 7.58
N ALA A 9 3.39 -13.02 6.79
CA ALA A 9 3.72 -11.61 6.63
C ALA A 9 3.40 -10.85 7.92
N PRO A 10 4.24 -9.88 8.30
CA PRO A 10 3.96 -9.06 9.46
C PRO A 10 2.73 -8.20 9.23
N GLU A 11 2.02 -7.87 10.31
CA GLU A 11 0.81 -7.08 10.21
C GLU A 11 1.09 -5.65 9.77
N LEU A 12 0.16 -5.06 9.06
CA LEU A 12 0.21 -3.65 8.71
C LEU A 12 -0.03 -2.83 9.97
N ARG A 13 0.85 -1.90 10.27
CA ARG A 13 0.70 -1.05 11.45
C ARG A 13 0.46 0.39 11.03
N VAL A 14 -0.47 0.55 10.12
CA VAL A 14 -0.82 1.86 9.56
C VAL A 14 -2.06 2.35 10.28
N PRO A 15 -2.00 3.51 10.94
CA PRO A 15 -3.08 3.92 11.84
C PRO A 15 -4.32 4.47 11.17
N TRP A 16 -4.19 5.12 10.03
CA TRP A 16 -5.34 5.82 9.45
C TRP A 16 -5.62 5.31 8.04
N TRP A 17 -6.90 5.05 7.79
CA TRP A 17 -7.35 4.46 6.54
C TRP A 17 -8.63 5.08 6.05
N ILE A 18 -8.81 5.08 4.72
CA ILE A 18 -10.10 5.32 4.07
C ILE A 18 -10.43 4.07 3.25
N ASP A 19 -11.73 3.78 3.14
CA ASP A 19 -12.17 2.64 2.34
C ASP A 19 -12.18 3.03 0.85
N GLY A 20 -12.61 2.09 -0.01
CA GLY A 20 -12.63 2.32 -1.45
C GLY A 20 -13.52 3.48 -1.89
N GLU A 21 -14.38 3.96 -1.02
CA GLU A 21 -15.27 5.08 -1.30
C GLU A 21 -14.85 6.36 -0.60
N GLY A 22 -13.71 6.33 0.07
CA GLY A 22 -13.16 7.53 0.71
C GLY A 22 -13.66 7.79 2.12
N ARG A 23 -14.35 6.83 2.72
CA ARG A 23 -14.84 7.00 4.09
C ARG A 23 -13.79 6.53 5.07
N SER A 24 -13.69 7.23 6.20
CA SER A 24 -12.79 6.80 7.26
C SER A 24 -13.18 5.41 7.75
N MET A 25 -12.19 4.60 8.03
CA MET A 25 -12.43 3.25 8.52
C MET A 25 -11.43 2.90 9.61
N ALA A 26 -11.72 1.84 10.36
CA ALA A 26 -10.81 1.32 11.36
C ALA A 26 -9.51 0.84 10.69
N PRO A 27 -8.40 0.78 11.44
CA PRO A 27 -7.15 0.33 10.86
C PRO A 27 -7.28 -1.03 10.19
N LEU A 28 -6.81 -1.10 8.94
CA LEU A 28 -6.93 -2.29 8.13
C LEU A 28 -5.91 -3.35 8.57
N LYS A 29 -6.38 -4.58 8.71
CA LYS A 29 -5.51 -5.71 8.99
C LYS A 29 -5.36 -6.52 7.72
N LEU A 30 -4.25 -7.26 7.60
CA LEU A 30 -4.04 -8.11 6.44
C LEU A 30 -5.18 -9.12 6.26
N SER A 31 -5.72 -9.62 7.37
CA SER A 31 -6.82 -10.57 7.30
C SER A 31 -8.10 -9.96 6.72
N ASP A 32 -8.26 -8.65 6.82
CA ASP A 32 -9.42 -7.97 6.26
C ASP A 32 -9.41 -8.02 4.73
N LEU A 33 -8.26 -8.31 4.14
CA LEU A 33 -8.11 -8.42 2.70
C LEU A 33 -8.36 -9.84 2.19
N GLY A 34 -8.76 -10.74 3.07
CA GLY A 34 -9.08 -12.11 2.69
C GLY A 34 -7.88 -13.05 2.76
N ASP A 35 -8.08 -14.27 2.30
CA ASP A 35 -7.07 -15.32 2.39
C ASP A 35 -6.16 -15.42 1.17
N GLY A 36 -6.50 -14.74 0.09
CA GLY A 36 -5.76 -14.83 -1.14
C GLY A 36 -4.53 -13.94 -1.18
N PHE A 37 -3.98 -13.77 -2.35
CA PHE A 37 -2.82 -12.90 -2.54
C PHE A 37 -3.22 -11.45 -2.34
N LYS A 38 -2.28 -10.68 -1.80
CA LYS A 38 -2.49 -9.27 -1.50
C LYS A 38 -1.40 -8.46 -2.15
N VAL A 39 -1.78 -7.35 -2.76
CA VAL A 39 -0.84 -6.40 -3.35
C VAL A 39 -0.92 -5.12 -2.54
N ILE A 40 0.17 -4.76 -1.90
CA ILE A 40 0.25 -3.53 -1.10
C ILE A 40 1.18 -2.58 -1.85
N PHE A 41 0.63 -1.46 -2.28
CA PHE A 41 1.40 -0.45 -3.01
C PHE A 41 1.76 0.69 -2.07
N CYS A 42 3.05 0.89 -1.85
CA CYS A 42 3.53 1.96 -1.00
C CYS A 42 3.97 3.14 -1.85
N PHE A 43 3.51 4.33 -1.50
CA PHE A 43 3.76 5.52 -2.30
C PHE A 43 3.89 6.76 -1.42
N GLN A 44 4.29 7.85 -2.03
CA GLN A 44 4.18 9.17 -1.44
C GLN A 44 3.42 10.05 -2.43
N HIS A 45 2.60 10.95 -1.92
CA HIS A 45 1.86 11.87 -2.77
C HIS A 45 2.83 12.69 -3.61
N TRP A 46 3.93 13.13 -3.00
CA TRP A 46 4.97 13.85 -3.71
C TRP A 46 6.01 12.84 -4.19
N CYS A 47 5.75 12.17 -5.28
CA CYS A 47 6.69 11.20 -5.82
C CYS A 47 6.40 11.04 -7.31
N PRO A 48 7.22 11.68 -8.17
CA PRO A 48 6.97 11.61 -9.61
C PRO A 48 6.89 10.18 -10.15
N GLY A 49 7.77 9.30 -9.71
CA GLY A 49 7.75 7.91 -10.16
C GLY A 49 6.51 7.16 -9.75
N CYS A 50 5.97 7.48 -8.57
CA CYS A 50 4.72 6.87 -8.12
C CYS A 50 3.57 7.24 -9.06
N HIS A 51 3.54 8.47 -9.52
CA HIS A 51 2.47 8.95 -10.38
C HIS A 51 2.67 8.57 -11.84
N SER A 52 3.89 8.59 -12.34
CA SER A 52 4.14 8.30 -13.75
C SER A 52 4.16 6.81 -14.07
N HIS A 53 4.55 5.97 -13.11
CA HIS A 53 4.68 4.53 -13.34
C HIS A 53 3.95 3.68 -12.31
N GLY A 54 4.03 4.04 -11.04
CA GLY A 54 3.48 3.23 -9.97
C GLY A 54 1.97 3.07 -10.04
N PHE A 55 1.25 4.16 -10.02
CA PHE A 55 -0.21 4.09 -10.07
C PHE A 55 -0.74 3.50 -11.38
N PRO A 56 -0.18 3.84 -12.55
CA PRO A 56 -0.59 3.17 -13.77
C PRO A 56 -0.36 1.65 -13.74
N THR A 57 0.74 1.21 -13.14
CA THR A 57 1.00 -0.22 -12.98
C THR A 57 -0.03 -0.85 -12.05
N LEU A 58 -0.33 -0.18 -10.95
CA LEU A 58 -1.34 -0.67 -10.00
C LEU A 58 -2.70 -0.80 -10.69
N GLN A 59 -3.09 0.18 -11.50
CA GLN A 59 -4.34 0.12 -12.25
C GLN A 59 -4.38 -1.09 -13.17
N LYS A 60 -3.27 -1.38 -13.83
CA LYS A 60 -3.18 -2.56 -14.71
C LYS A 60 -3.28 -3.85 -13.92
N LEU A 61 -2.64 -3.91 -12.76
CA LEU A 61 -2.71 -5.10 -11.91
C LEU A 61 -4.11 -5.34 -11.40
N ILE A 62 -4.80 -4.29 -10.98
CA ILE A 62 -6.17 -4.41 -10.51
C ILE A 62 -7.08 -4.94 -11.63
N LYS A 63 -6.90 -4.39 -12.82
CA LYS A 63 -7.69 -4.81 -13.97
C LYS A 63 -7.43 -6.26 -14.35
N ALA A 64 -6.18 -6.69 -14.27
CA ALA A 64 -5.79 -8.04 -14.67
C ALA A 64 -6.10 -9.09 -13.59
N LEU A 65 -5.97 -8.73 -12.32
CA LEU A 65 -6.00 -9.70 -11.23
C LEU A 65 -7.17 -9.53 -10.26
N GLY A 66 -7.92 -8.44 -10.38
CA GLY A 66 -9.02 -8.17 -9.44
C GLY A 66 -10.08 -9.26 -9.39
N ASP A 67 -10.30 -9.95 -10.51
CA ASP A 67 -11.28 -11.03 -10.57
C ASP A 67 -10.72 -12.38 -10.18
N ARG A 68 -9.45 -12.44 -9.79
CA ARG A 68 -8.77 -13.70 -9.51
C ARG A 68 -8.46 -13.90 -8.03
N GLY A 69 -9.18 -13.21 -7.17
CA GLY A 69 -8.99 -13.36 -5.74
C GLY A 69 -7.83 -12.56 -5.16
N PHE A 70 -7.26 -11.65 -5.94
CA PHE A 70 -6.23 -10.76 -5.42
C PHE A 70 -6.89 -9.56 -4.75
N ALA A 71 -6.35 -9.17 -3.60
CA ALA A 71 -6.81 -7.98 -2.90
C ALA A 71 -5.74 -6.89 -2.98
N PHE A 72 -6.17 -5.65 -2.96
CA PHE A 72 -5.28 -4.51 -3.16
C PHE A 72 -5.48 -3.46 -2.08
N ALA A 73 -4.39 -2.82 -1.67
CA ALA A 73 -4.43 -1.66 -0.80
C ALA A 73 -3.24 -0.78 -1.14
N ALA A 74 -3.39 0.52 -0.91
CA ALA A 74 -2.30 1.46 -1.11
C ALA A 74 -1.99 2.15 0.20
N VAL A 75 -0.71 2.41 0.47
CA VAL A 75 -0.28 3.05 1.71
C VAL A 75 0.64 4.22 1.38
N GLN A 76 0.25 5.40 1.85
CA GLN A 76 1.12 6.57 1.76
C GLN A 76 2.10 6.50 2.92
N THR A 77 3.34 6.15 2.60
CA THR A 77 4.39 6.02 3.61
C THR A 77 5.20 7.32 3.63
N VAL A 78 5.06 8.06 4.71
CA VAL A 78 5.70 9.37 4.80
C VAL A 78 7.07 9.24 5.45
N PHE A 79 8.12 9.39 4.68
CA PHE A 79 9.47 9.42 5.22
C PHE A 79 10.19 10.74 4.90
N GLU A 80 9.58 11.60 4.11
CA GLU A 80 10.05 12.96 3.88
C GLU A 80 8.91 13.78 3.33
N GLY A 81 9.01 15.10 3.42
CA GLY A 81 7.98 15.98 2.89
C GLY A 81 6.63 15.81 3.55
N ALA A 82 6.61 15.77 4.88
CA ALA A 82 5.37 15.52 5.62
C ALA A 82 4.25 16.51 5.26
N GLU A 83 4.60 17.76 5.00
CA GLU A 83 3.61 18.78 4.69
C GLU A 83 2.95 18.56 3.33
N SER A 84 3.59 17.81 2.45
CA SER A 84 3.02 17.49 1.13
C SER A 84 2.35 16.12 1.12
N ASN A 85 2.60 15.31 2.13
CA ASN A 85 2.08 13.95 2.20
C ASN A 85 1.15 13.83 3.40
N THR A 86 -0.04 14.40 3.29
CA THR A 86 -1.00 14.43 4.38
C THR A 86 -2.11 13.41 4.20
N PHE A 87 -2.81 13.13 5.28
CA PHE A 87 -3.94 12.20 5.24
C PHE A 87 -5.00 12.67 4.23
N GLU A 88 -5.23 13.96 4.16
CA GLU A 88 -6.24 14.52 3.25
C GLU A 88 -5.92 14.24 1.79
N ARG A 89 -4.66 14.08 1.46
CA ARG A 89 -4.23 13.79 0.09
C ARG A 89 -4.64 12.39 -0.37
N LEU A 90 -4.95 11.50 0.55
CA LEU A 90 -5.35 10.13 0.18
C LEU A 90 -6.57 10.12 -0.73
N ARG A 91 -7.60 10.87 -0.33
CA ARG A 91 -8.83 10.89 -1.13
C ARG A 91 -8.60 11.51 -2.49
N GLU A 92 -7.79 12.55 -2.52
CA GLU A 92 -7.43 13.22 -3.78
C GLU A 92 -6.75 12.23 -4.74
N THR A 93 -5.79 11.47 -4.23
CA THR A 93 -5.06 10.48 -5.02
C THR A 93 -5.98 9.35 -5.46
N GLN A 94 -6.81 8.87 -4.56
CA GLN A 94 -7.75 7.81 -4.85
C GLN A 94 -8.69 8.20 -6.00
N LEU A 95 -9.19 9.42 -5.96
CA LEU A 95 -10.09 9.93 -7.01
C LEU A 95 -9.34 10.15 -8.32
N ARG A 96 -8.12 10.66 -8.22
CA ARG A 96 -7.32 10.95 -9.41
C ARG A 96 -7.11 9.70 -10.27
N TYR A 97 -6.89 8.56 -9.63
CA TYR A 97 -6.62 7.33 -10.36
C TYR A 97 -7.82 6.39 -10.45
N GLY A 98 -8.96 6.82 -9.92
CA GLY A 98 -10.18 6.02 -10.00
C GLY A 98 -10.05 4.68 -9.28
N LEU A 99 -9.36 4.66 -8.15
CA LEU A 99 -9.07 3.42 -7.43
C LEU A 99 -10.09 3.18 -6.33
N ASN A 100 -10.81 2.07 -6.43
CA ASN A 100 -11.81 1.70 -5.44
C ASN A 100 -11.24 0.67 -4.48
N ILE A 101 -10.12 1.01 -3.87
CA ILE A 101 -9.41 0.16 -2.91
C ILE A 101 -9.09 0.97 -1.66
N PRO A 102 -8.84 0.32 -0.52
CA PRO A 102 -8.47 1.06 0.69
C PRO A 102 -7.12 1.77 0.53
N PHE A 103 -7.06 2.97 1.09
CA PHE A 103 -5.83 3.75 1.15
C PHE A 103 -5.49 4.02 2.61
N GLY A 104 -4.25 3.76 2.97
CA GLY A 104 -3.76 4.01 4.32
C GLY A 104 -2.73 5.12 4.36
N HIS A 105 -2.61 5.76 5.52
CA HIS A 105 -1.66 6.83 5.75
C HIS A 105 -0.81 6.50 6.96
N ASP A 106 0.48 6.34 6.75
CA ASP A 106 1.44 6.13 7.81
C ASP A 106 2.26 7.39 7.97
N PRO A 107 1.91 8.25 8.96
CA PRO A 107 2.56 9.53 9.13
C PRO A 107 3.86 9.47 9.90
N ALA A 108 4.19 8.32 10.45
CA ALA A 108 5.30 8.22 11.38
C ALA A 108 6.63 8.17 10.66
N ILE A 109 7.20 9.33 10.46
CA ILE A 109 8.54 9.45 9.87
C ILE A 109 9.50 8.56 10.66
N GLY A 110 10.24 7.73 9.96
CA GLY A 110 11.10 6.76 10.60
C GLY A 110 10.38 5.44 10.82
N ARG A 111 9.12 5.47 11.21
CA ARG A 111 8.36 4.25 11.36
C ARG A 111 7.80 3.78 10.05
N ALA A 112 7.41 4.71 9.21
CA ALA A 112 7.00 4.37 7.86
C ALA A 112 8.14 3.67 7.16
N SER A 113 9.34 4.11 7.41
CA SER A 113 10.49 3.46 6.83
C SER A 113 10.71 2.08 7.42
N SER A 114 10.26 1.81 8.63
CA SER A 114 10.40 0.48 9.17
C SER A 114 9.47 -0.52 8.50
N LEU A 115 8.30 -0.07 8.06
CA LEU A 115 7.46 -0.92 7.25
C LEU A 115 8.21 -1.35 5.99
N MET A 116 9.08 -0.49 5.49
CA MET A 116 9.83 -0.75 4.28
C MET A 116 11.24 -1.26 4.55
N ALA A 117 11.89 -0.77 5.58
CA ALA A 117 13.30 -1.04 5.82
C ALA A 117 13.54 -2.24 6.75
N GLU A 118 12.74 -2.39 7.77
CA GLU A 118 12.93 -3.45 8.74
C GLU A 118 12.03 -4.64 8.47
N ASN A 119 11.15 -4.50 7.52
CA ASN A 119 10.18 -5.52 7.24
C ASN A 119 10.84 -6.71 6.56
N PRO A 120 10.67 -7.93 7.08
CA PRO A 120 11.24 -9.12 6.45
C PRO A 120 10.74 -9.35 5.03
N TRP A 121 9.69 -8.67 4.61
CA TRP A 121 9.21 -8.77 3.23
C TRP A 121 10.28 -8.41 2.22
N ARG A 122 11.22 -7.59 2.61
CA ARG A 122 12.26 -7.16 1.68
C ARG A 122 13.10 -8.30 1.14
N SER A 123 13.24 -9.34 1.92
CA SER A 123 14.06 -10.47 1.51
C SER A 123 13.25 -11.59 0.88
N CYS A 124 11.94 -11.45 0.82
CA CYS A 124 11.09 -12.49 0.24
C CYS A 124 10.53 -12.03 -1.10
N HIS A 125 11.00 -12.63 -2.16
CA HIS A 125 10.61 -12.23 -3.51
C HIS A 125 9.21 -12.69 -3.90
N ARG A 126 8.57 -13.47 -3.07
CA ARG A 126 7.23 -13.95 -3.36
C ARG A 126 6.14 -13.06 -2.83
N VAL A 127 6.50 -12.12 -1.99
CA VAL A 127 5.53 -11.16 -1.49
C VAL A 127 5.33 -10.10 -2.55
N ALA A 128 4.08 -9.84 -2.89
CA ALA A 128 3.77 -8.80 -3.86
C ALA A 128 3.96 -7.46 -3.17
N TRP A 129 5.15 -6.94 -3.32
CA TRP A 129 5.57 -5.71 -2.67
C TRP A 129 6.11 -4.79 -3.74
N ASN A 130 5.44 -3.69 -3.95
CA ASN A 130 5.90 -2.70 -4.92
C ASN A 130 6.34 -1.44 -4.22
N ARG A 131 7.56 -1.06 -4.49
CA ARG A 131 8.13 0.17 -3.98
C ARG A 131 8.59 0.99 -5.19
N PHE A 132 7.98 2.14 -5.36
CA PHE A 132 8.36 3.06 -6.42
C PHE A 132 8.90 4.34 -5.81
N HIS A 133 9.94 4.85 -6.42
CA HIS A 133 10.62 6.07 -5.95
C HIS A 133 10.44 7.18 -6.95
#